data_81e8e9cc650f6b19987c152647fdaf07
#
_entry.id   81e8e9cc650f6b19987c152647fdaf07
#
_cell.length_a   1.000
_cell.length_b   1.000
_cell.length_c   1.000
_cell.angle_alpha   90.00
_cell.angle_beta   90.00
_cell.angle_gamma   90.00
#
_symmetry.space_group_name_H-M   'P 1'
#
loop_
_entity.id
_entity.type
_entity.pdbx_description
1 polymer ?
#
loop_
_entity_poly.entity_id
_entity_poly.type
_entity_poly.pdbx_seq_one_letter_code
_entity_poly.pdbx_strand_id
1 'polypeptide(L)'
;MLKNNIKYLIFDYGDVLVYPITGHWFITPKFFELIHKDKIDMEIFNKSISKASQTISMKMIDEIQEYNAFVETYKIILSDLKLNIDIENVSRKIAEDFVYSDVKHNLYNDVKDNIIRLSKEYKIIMLSDNWPCAKRLLKLWGIYDCFEKIYISSEYECLKKDKVFFDFPINEFNIKKGEAVFIDDKEELLDIAKEKGLETVLMDRNGLIQNSNHRIIKNLNDL
;
A
#
# COMPACT_ATOMS: atom_id res chain seq x y z
N MET A 1 -20.87 -9.65 -10.42
CA MET A 1 -20.43 -9.13 -11.74
C MET A 1 -20.42 -7.61 -11.67
N LEU A 2 -19.43 -7.00 -12.30
CA LEU A 2 -19.34 -5.55 -12.46
C LEU A 2 -20.42 -5.05 -13.44
N LYS A 3 -20.78 -3.77 -13.35
CA LYS A 3 -21.76 -3.15 -14.26
C LYS A 3 -21.15 -3.02 -15.67
N ASN A 4 -21.97 -3.11 -16.71
CA ASN A 4 -21.54 -3.08 -18.12
C ASN A 4 -20.83 -1.78 -18.56
N ASN A 5 -20.95 -0.70 -17.80
CA ASN A 5 -20.31 0.58 -18.11
C ASN A 5 -18.93 0.76 -17.49
N ILE A 6 -18.46 -0.20 -16.70
CA ILE A 6 -17.13 -0.15 -16.08
C ILE A 6 -16.03 -0.33 -17.14
N LYS A 7 -15.08 0.57 -17.14
CA LYS A 7 -13.91 0.58 -18.05
C LYS A 7 -12.59 0.50 -17.28
N TYR A 8 -12.58 0.98 -16.03
CA TYR A 8 -11.40 1.11 -15.20
C TYR A 8 -11.57 0.36 -13.87
N LEU A 9 -10.53 -0.32 -13.45
CA LEU A 9 -10.40 -0.88 -12.12
C LEU A 9 -9.22 -0.17 -11.43
N ILE A 10 -9.50 0.46 -10.30
CA ILE A 10 -8.50 1.19 -9.51
C ILE A 10 -8.28 0.41 -8.23
N PHE A 11 -7.08 -0.09 -8.02
CA PHE A 11 -6.72 -0.92 -6.87
C PHE A 11 -5.86 -0.17 -5.87
N ASP A 12 -6.13 -0.33 -4.58
CA ASP A 12 -5.11 -0.14 -3.57
C ASP A 12 -4.09 -1.28 -3.63
N TYR A 13 -2.97 -1.12 -2.94
CA TYR A 13 -1.87 -2.07 -2.86
C TYR A 13 -1.98 -2.96 -1.61
N GLY A 14 -1.93 -2.33 -0.41
CA GLY A 14 -1.89 -3.03 0.87
C GLY A 14 -3.21 -3.68 1.23
N ASP A 15 -3.18 -4.90 1.77
CA ASP A 15 -4.35 -5.69 2.16
C ASP A 15 -5.40 -5.90 1.04
N VAL A 16 -5.13 -5.39 -0.16
CA VAL A 16 -5.89 -5.62 -1.39
C VAL A 16 -5.13 -6.56 -2.33
N LEU A 17 -3.93 -6.19 -2.73
CA LEU A 17 -3.07 -6.99 -3.64
C LEU A 17 -2.02 -7.78 -2.88
N VAL A 18 -1.48 -7.21 -1.80
CA VAL A 18 -0.35 -7.75 -1.06
C VAL A 18 -0.57 -7.69 0.45
N TYR A 19 0.22 -8.49 1.17
CA TYR A 19 0.30 -8.47 2.62
C TYR A 19 1.76 -8.48 3.09
N PRO A 20 2.07 -7.91 4.29
CA PRO A 20 3.40 -7.97 4.87
C PRO A 20 3.64 -9.37 5.44
N ILE A 21 4.75 -10.03 5.07
CA ILE A 21 5.00 -11.42 5.48
C ILE A 21 5.22 -11.60 6.98
N THR A 22 5.60 -10.53 7.67
CA THR A 22 5.75 -10.53 9.15
C THR A 22 4.45 -10.23 9.89
N GLY A 23 3.37 -9.89 9.16
CA GLY A 23 2.10 -9.40 9.71
C GLY A 23 2.12 -7.92 10.12
N HIS A 24 3.22 -7.20 9.85
CA HIS A 24 3.36 -5.79 10.20
C HIS A 24 4.10 -5.00 9.11
N TRP A 25 3.50 -3.89 8.62
CA TRP A 25 4.00 -3.14 7.48
C TRP A 25 5.41 -2.52 7.69
N PHE A 26 5.78 -2.16 8.91
CA PHE A 26 7.08 -1.58 9.27
C PHE A 26 8.09 -2.59 9.83
N ILE A 27 7.73 -3.86 9.91
CA ILE A 27 8.62 -4.92 10.37
C ILE A 27 8.94 -5.83 9.20
N THR A 28 10.17 -5.79 8.74
CA THR A 28 10.69 -6.70 7.71
C THR A 28 11.29 -7.96 8.36
N PRO A 29 11.53 -9.04 7.63
CA PRO A 29 12.19 -10.22 8.18
C PRO A 29 13.52 -9.89 8.86
N LYS A 30 14.36 -9.04 8.25
CA LYS A 30 15.67 -8.67 8.80
C LYS A 30 15.58 -7.84 10.07
N PHE A 31 14.46 -7.14 10.29
CA PHE A 31 14.22 -6.42 11.54
C PHE A 31 14.36 -7.36 12.75
N PHE A 32 13.74 -8.57 12.66
CA PHE A 32 13.83 -9.56 13.75
C PHE A 32 15.19 -10.25 13.86
N GLU A 33 15.98 -10.25 12.81
CA GLU A 33 17.38 -10.74 12.89
C GLU A 33 18.27 -9.74 13.64
N LEU A 34 18.03 -8.44 13.45
CA LEU A 34 18.82 -7.36 14.06
C LEU A 34 18.35 -7.02 15.48
N ILE A 35 17.06 -7.20 15.74
CA ILE A 35 16.43 -6.86 17.03
C ILE A 35 15.59 -8.05 17.46
N HIS A 36 15.99 -8.71 18.57
CA HIS A 36 15.26 -9.84 19.11
C HIS A 36 13.81 -9.44 19.43
N LYS A 37 12.85 -10.23 18.94
CA LYS A 37 11.41 -9.97 19.05
C LYS A 37 10.96 -9.80 20.51
N ASP A 38 11.53 -10.55 21.44
CA ASP A 38 11.26 -10.50 22.88
C ASP A 38 11.70 -9.19 23.56
N LYS A 39 12.52 -8.38 22.89
CA LYS A 39 12.98 -7.06 23.36
C LYS A 39 12.15 -5.91 22.83
N ILE A 40 11.14 -6.17 21.99
CA ILE A 40 10.31 -5.14 21.38
C ILE A 40 9.02 -4.98 22.17
N ASP A 41 8.88 -3.84 22.83
CA ASP A 41 7.59 -3.41 23.34
C ASP A 41 6.73 -2.90 22.15
N MET A 42 5.73 -3.68 21.75
CA MET A 42 4.90 -3.38 20.59
C MET A 42 4.04 -2.12 20.78
N GLU A 43 3.69 -1.76 22.02
CA GLU A 43 2.95 -0.52 22.29
C GLU A 43 3.83 0.70 22.03
N ILE A 44 5.07 0.68 22.56
CA ILE A 44 6.06 1.72 22.29
C ILE A 44 6.37 1.76 20.79
N PHE A 45 6.59 0.60 20.17
CA PHE A 45 6.89 0.50 18.73
C PHE A 45 5.81 1.16 17.86
N ASN A 46 4.53 0.84 18.08
CA ASN A 46 3.43 1.43 17.33
C ASN A 46 3.26 2.94 17.57
N LYS A 47 3.45 3.40 18.80
CA LYS A 47 3.48 4.85 19.11
C LYS A 47 4.62 5.56 18.38
N SER A 48 5.79 4.94 18.34
CA SER A 48 6.96 5.50 17.65
C SER A 48 6.79 5.54 16.14
N ILE A 49 6.16 4.54 15.53
CA ILE A 49 5.79 4.59 14.10
C ILE A 49 4.85 5.77 13.84
N SER A 50 3.81 5.93 14.64
CA SER A 50 2.86 7.05 14.49
C SER A 50 3.56 8.41 14.61
N LYS A 51 4.52 8.55 15.51
CA LYS A 51 5.36 9.74 15.66
C LYS A 51 6.28 9.94 14.45
N ALA A 52 6.99 8.88 14.03
CA ALA A 52 7.94 8.93 12.93
C ALA A 52 7.26 9.20 11.58
N SER A 53 6.06 8.66 11.36
CA SER A 53 5.30 8.91 10.13
C SER A 53 4.91 10.38 9.93
N GLN A 54 4.81 11.16 11.02
CA GLN A 54 4.57 12.61 10.94
C GLN A 54 5.81 13.40 10.50
N THR A 55 7.00 12.82 10.63
CA THR A 55 8.28 13.44 10.27
C THR A 55 8.83 12.97 8.94
N ILE A 56 8.28 11.91 8.35
CA ILE A 56 8.70 11.43 7.03
C ILE A 56 8.32 12.47 5.99
N SER A 57 9.29 12.84 5.14
CA SER A 57 9.02 13.66 3.97
C SER A 57 7.99 12.95 3.09
N MET A 58 6.92 13.67 2.73
CA MET A 58 5.91 13.14 1.83
C MET A 58 6.43 12.97 0.40
N LYS A 59 7.48 13.71 0.02
CA LYS A 59 8.05 13.66 -1.32
C LYS A 59 9.16 12.63 -1.45
N MET A 60 8.84 11.51 -2.07
CA MET A 60 9.81 10.47 -2.42
C MET A 60 9.47 9.97 -3.82
N ILE A 61 10.34 10.24 -4.77
CA ILE A 61 10.15 9.89 -6.19
C ILE A 61 11.00 8.69 -6.62
N ASP A 62 11.95 8.26 -5.77
CA ASP A 62 12.81 7.11 -6.01
C ASP A 62 13.17 6.38 -4.72
N GLU A 63 13.72 5.17 -4.85
CA GLU A 63 14.12 4.33 -3.73
C GLU A 63 15.30 4.90 -2.92
N ILE A 64 16.11 5.81 -3.46
CA ILE A 64 17.21 6.44 -2.71
C ILE A 64 16.63 7.44 -1.70
N GLN A 65 15.67 8.25 -2.13
CA GLN A 65 14.96 9.17 -1.23
C GLN A 65 14.16 8.41 -0.19
N GLU A 66 13.50 7.34 -0.59
CA GLU A 66 12.79 6.42 0.30
C GLU A 66 13.74 5.84 1.36
N TYR A 67 14.90 5.31 0.96
CA TYR A 67 15.90 4.77 1.88
C TYR A 67 16.35 5.81 2.91
N ASN A 68 16.70 7.01 2.48
CA ASN A 68 17.16 8.05 3.38
C ASN A 68 16.06 8.46 4.39
N ALA A 69 14.81 8.56 3.95
CA ALA A 69 13.68 8.86 4.83
C ALA A 69 13.44 7.73 5.84
N PHE A 70 13.55 6.47 5.42
CA PHE A 70 13.38 5.33 6.32
C PHE A 70 14.54 5.12 7.28
N VAL A 71 15.77 5.51 6.94
CA VAL A 71 16.87 5.57 7.92
C VAL A 71 16.49 6.48 9.09
N GLU A 72 16.00 7.69 8.83
CA GLU A 72 15.60 8.62 9.89
C GLU A 72 14.36 8.12 10.65
N THR A 73 13.41 7.52 9.96
CA THR A 73 12.23 6.88 10.57
C THR A 73 12.65 5.80 11.58
N TYR A 74 13.53 4.90 11.18
CA TYR A 74 13.99 3.82 12.06
C TYR A 74 14.88 4.33 13.19
N LYS A 75 15.66 5.40 13.01
CA LYS A 75 16.37 6.07 14.12
C LYS A 75 15.41 6.53 15.22
N ILE A 76 14.31 7.15 14.86
CA ILE A 76 13.28 7.59 15.81
C ILE A 76 12.69 6.38 16.54
N ILE A 77 12.25 5.35 15.80
CA ILE A 77 11.64 4.14 16.35
C ILE A 77 12.62 3.46 17.34
N LEU A 78 13.86 3.22 16.91
CA LEU A 78 14.86 2.51 17.72
C LEU A 78 15.28 3.32 18.97
N SER A 79 15.33 4.64 18.86
CA SER A 79 15.62 5.51 20.01
C SER A 79 14.52 5.44 21.06
N ASP A 80 13.25 5.43 20.64
CA ASP A 80 12.11 5.33 21.56
C ASP A 80 12.05 3.96 22.27
N LEU A 81 12.49 2.89 21.61
CA LEU A 81 12.58 1.54 22.19
C LEU A 81 13.68 1.39 23.25
N LYS A 82 14.61 2.36 23.36
CA LYS A 82 15.69 2.40 24.36
C LYS A 82 16.55 1.14 24.40
N LEU A 83 16.77 0.52 23.27
CA LEU A 83 17.60 -0.68 23.14
C LEU A 83 19.07 -0.31 23.22
N ASN A 84 19.87 -1.20 23.85
CA ASN A 84 21.35 -1.04 23.86
C ASN A 84 21.95 -1.59 22.55
N ILE A 85 21.84 -0.81 21.48
CA ILE A 85 22.29 -1.15 20.13
C ILE A 85 22.93 0.07 19.47
N ASP A 86 23.72 -0.16 18.43
CA ASP A 86 24.20 0.90 17.54
C ASP A 86 23.03 1.35 16.62
N ILE A 87 22.27 2.36 17.08
CA ILE A 87 21.09 2.86 16.41
C ILE A 87 21.41 3.31 14.98
N GLU A 88 22.54 3.98 14.75
CA GLU A 88 22.91 4.49 13.42
C GLU A 88 23.11 3.34 12.42
N ASN A 89 23.86 2.31 12.80
CA ASN A 89 24.14 1.16 11.94
C ASN A 89 22.90 0.28 11.76
N VAL A 90 22.14 0.04 12.84
CA VAL A 90 20.94 -0.82 12.79
C VAL A 90 19.82 -0.18 11.98
N SER A 91 19.58 1.12 12.14
CA SER A 91 18.56 1.83 11.34
C SER A 91 18.84 1.80 9.83
N ARG A 92 20.13 1.94 9.44
CA ARG A 92 20.53 1.81 8.02
C ARG A 92 20.24 0.42 7.47
N LYS A 93 20.59 -0.63 8.21
CA LYS A 93 20.35 -2.02 7.79
C LYS A 93 18.87 -2.36 7.68
N ILE A 94 18.05 -1.84 8.60
CA ILE A 94 16.60 -2.06 8.56
C ILE A 94 15.98 -1.26 7.39
N ALA A 95 16.39 -0.01 7.19
CA ALA A 95 15.92 0.79 6.06
C ALA A 95 16.33 0.18 4.71
N GLU A 96 17.55 -0.37 4.60
CA GLU A 96 17.99 -1.10 3.43
C GLU A 96 17.10 -2.30 3.13
N ASP A 97 16.80 -3.11 4.16
CA ASP A 97 15.90 -4.23 4.02
C ASP A 97 14.46 -3.78 3.70
N PHE A 98 13.99 -2.71 4.34
CA PHE A 98 12.65 -2.16 4.08
C PHE A 98 12.47 -1.73 2.62
N VAL A 99 13.46 -1.05 2.05
CA VAL A 99 13.35 -0.48 0.71
C VAL A 99 13.70 -1.52 -0.36
N TYR A 100 14.79 -2.26 -0.19
CA TYR A 100 15.37 -3.09 -1.25
C TYR A 100 15.08 -4.59 -1.12
N SER A 101 14.41 -5.04 -0.05
CA SER A 101 14.05 -6.45 0.09
C SER A 101 12.98 -6.88 -0.91
N ASP A 102 13.21 -8.03 -1.54
CA ASP A 102 12.27 -8.68 -2.44
C ASP A 102 11.22 -9.54 -1.71
N VAL A 103 11.46 -9.79 -0.41
CA VAL A 103 10.66 -10.75 0.38
C VAL A 103 9.88 -10.10 1.52
N LYS A 104 9.78 -8.78 1.58
CA LYS A 104 9.05 -8.09 2.67
C LYS A 104 7.52 -8.19 2.54
N HIS A 105 7.02 -8.32 1.32
CA HIS A 105 5.60 -8.48 1.01
C HIS A 105 5.40 -9.68 0.10
N ASN A 106 4.22 -10.28 0.17
CA ASN A 106 3.76 -11.28 -0.78
C ASN A 106 2.45 -10.86 -1.43
N LEU A 107 2.23 -11.29 -2.67
CA LEU A 107 0.90 -11.25 -3.30
C LEU A 107 -0.03 -12.23 -2.60
N TYR A 108 -1.31 -11.86 -2.46
CA TYR A 108 -2.33 -12.88 -2.23
C TYR A 108 -2.41 -13.84 -3.42
N ASN A 109 -2.72 -15.09 -3.16
CA ASN A 109 -2.64 -16.18 -4.17
C ASN A 109 -3.51 -15.94 -5.40
N ASP A 110 -4.61 -15.21 -5.26
CA ASP A 110 -5.56 -14.91 -6.32
C ASP A 110 -5.15 -13.69 -7.18
N VAL A 111 -4.14 -12.91 -6.76
CA VAL A 111 -3.87 -11.59 -7.36
C VAL A 111 -3.25 -11.71 -8.74
N LYS A 112 -2.16 -12.48 -8.90
CA LYS A 112 -1.40 -12.49 -10.15
C LYS A 112 -2.27 -12.86 -11.35
N ASP A 113 -2.95 -13.98 -11.26
CA ASP A 113 -3.76 -14.50 -12.38
C ASP A 113 -4.96 -13.60 -12.67
N ASN A 114 -5.59 -13.03 -11.61
CA ASN A 114 -6.71 -12.12 -11.79
C ASN A 114 -6.28 -10.76 -12.35
N ILE A 115 -5.17 -10.18 -11.92
CA ILE A 115 -4.67 -8.93 -12.51
C ILE A 115 -4.37 -9.13 -14.00
N ILE A 116 -3.72 -10.24 -14.38
CA ILE A 116 -3.47 -10.58 -15.79
C ILE A 116 -4.77 -10.80 -16.56
N ARG A 117 -5.77 -11.46 -15.98
CA ARG A 117 -7.09 -11.66 -16.59
C ARG A 117 -7.83 -10.35 -16.78
N LEU A 118 -7.94 -9.56 -15.70
CA LEU A 118 -8.68 -8.30 -15.67
C LEU A 118 -8.05 -7.25 -16.59
N SER A 119 -6.73 -7.22 -16.77
CA SER A 119 -6.05 -6.28 -17.67
C SER A 119 -6.39 -6.49 -19.16
N LYS A 120 -6.96 -7.63 -19.53
CA LYS A 120 -7.44 -7.89 -20.91
C LYS A 120 -8.82 -7.28 -21.18
N GLU A 121 -9.58 -6.98 -20.13
CA GLU A 121 -10.96 -6.51 -20.23
C GLU A 121 -11.11 -5.05 -19.75
N TYR A 122 -10.28 -4.65 -18.78
CA TYR A 122 -10.35 -3.35 -18.13
C TYR A 122 -8.98 -2.66 -18.14
N LYS A 123 -8.98 -1.34 -18.12
CA LYS A 123 -7.77 -0.55 -17.81
C LYS A 123 -7.55 -0.58 -16.30
N ILE A 124 -6.42 -1.14 -15.88
CA ILE A 124 -6.08 -1.28 -14.47
C ILE A 124 -5.19 -0.12 -14.03
N ILE A 125 -5.53 0.51 -12.93
CA ILE A 125 -4.80 1.61 -12.31
C ILE A 125 -4.51 1.21 -10.87
N MET A 126 -3.33 1.57 -10.34
CA MET A 126 -3.07 1.52 -8.90
C MET A 126 -3.10 2.93 -8.32
N LEU A 127 -3.80 3.10 -7.19
CA LEU A 127 -3.84 4.33 -6.41
C LEU A 127 -3.61 3.97 -4.94
N SER A 128 -2.39 4.20 -4.44
CA SER A 128 -1.99 3.70 -3.14
C SER A 128 -1.21 4.71 -2.30
N ASP A 129 -1.54 4.75 -1.01
CA ASP A 129 -0.72 5.42 -0.01
C ASP A 129 0.52 4.56 0.24
N ASN A 130 1.60 4.84 -0.49
CA ASN A 130 2.77 3.98 -0.56
C ASN A 130 4.04 4.75 -0.96
N TRP A 131 5.12 4.01 -1.16
CA TRP A 131 6.46 4.49 -1.52
C TRP A 131 6.95 3.84 -2.81
N PRO A 132 8.01 4.41 -3.46
CA PRO A 132 8.52 3.98 -4.78
C PRO A 132 8.85 2.50 -4.90
N CYS A 133 9.34 1.85 -3.83
CA CYS A 133 9.71 0.44 -3.83
C CYS A 133 8.55 -0.51 -4.19
N ALA A 134 7.29 -0.09 -4.02
CA ALA A 134 6.13 -0.87 -4.45
C ALA A 134 6.18 -1.19 -5.95
N LYS A 135 6.64 -0.25 -6.79
CA LYS A 135 6.77 -0.45 -8.24
C LYS A 135 7.78 -1.56 -8.58
N ARG A 136 8.89 -1.63 -7.82
CA ARG A 136 9.90 -2.68 -8.00
C ARG A 136 9.31 -4.06 -7.69
N LEU A 137 8.55 -4.19 -6.61
CA LEU A 137 7.90 -5.46 -6.24
C LEU A 137 6.86 -5.89 -7.28
N LEU A 138 6.06 -4.97 -7.83
CA LEU A 138 5.13 -5.30 -8.92
C LEU A 138 5.86 -5.82 -10.17
N LYS A 139 7.06 -5.26 -10.49
CA LYS A 139 7.92 -5.77 -11.57
C LYS A 139 8.45 -7.16 -11.26
N LEU A 140 8.92 -7.40 -10.04
CA LEU A 140 9.41 -8.69 -9.58
C LEU A 140 8.33 -9.78 -9.74
N TRP A 141 7.08 -9.47 -9.42
CA TRP A 141 5.97 -10.41 -9.56
C TRP A 141 5.43 -10.53 -10.99
N GLY A 142 5.91 -9.71 -11.92
CA GLY A 142 5.53 -9.74 -13.33
C GLY A 142 4.11 -9.25 -13.61
N ILE A 143 3.60 -8.33 -12.79
CA ILE A 143 2.27 -7.71 -12.97
C ILE A 143 2.33 -6.19 -13.19
N TYR A 144 3.53 -5.60 -13.16
CA TYR A 144 3.70 -4.14 -13.32
C TYR A 144 3.09 -3.65 -14.64
N ASP A 145 3.34 -4.33 -15.74
CA ASP A 145 2.89 -3.95 -17.07
C ASP A 145 1.39 -4.19 -17.32
N CYS A 146 0.69 -4.80 -16.35
CA CYS A 146 -0.77 -4.88 -16.38
C CYS A 146 -1.46 -3.57 -15.97
N PHE A 147 -0.73 -2.64 -15.36
CA PHE A 147 -1.27 -1.36 -14.93
C PHE A 147 -1.01 -0.28 -15.99
N GLU A 148 -2.06 0.41 -16.43
CA GLU A 148 -1.96 1.60 -17.30
C GLU A 148 -1.15 2.70 -16.60
N LYS A 149 -1.36 2.87 -15.29
CA LYS A 149 -0.63 3.80 -14.44
C LYS A 149 -0.66 3.40 -12.97
N ILE A 150 0.40 3.76 -12.26
CA ILE A 150 0.57 3.52 -10.84
C ILE A 150 0.80 4.88 -10.17
N TYR A 151 -0.17 5.28 -9.32
CA TYR A 151 -0.11 6.48 -8.50
C TYR A 151 0.32 6.10 -7.09
N ILE A 152 1.48 6.59 -6.68
CA ILE A 152 2.06 6.41 -5.35
C ILE A 152 1.98 7.73 -4.60
N SER A 153 1.36 7.78 -3.45
CA SER A 153 1.10 9.01 -2.69
C SER A 153 2.35 9.86 -2.43
N SER A 154 3.48 9.22 -2.14
CA SER A 154 4.75 9.92 -1.90
C SER A 154 5.29 10.66 -3.13
N GLU A 155 4.92 10.27 -4.35
CA GLU A 155 5.31 10.96 -5.58
C GLU A 155 4.45 12.20 -5.85
N TYR A 156 3.23 12.24 -5.30
CA TYR A 156 2.22 13.29 -5.50
C TYR A 156 2.03 14.19 -4.27
N GLU A 157 2.76 13.95 -3.18
CA GLU A 157 2.70 14.73 -1.93
C GLU A 157 1.27 14.84 -1.35
N CYS A 158 0.44 13.82 -1.54
CA CYS A 158 -0.92 13.74 -1.01
C CYS A 158 -1.33 12.28 -0.74
N LEU A 159 -2.28 12.10 0.16
CA LEU A 159 -2.82 10.80 0.54
C LEU A 159 -4.25 10.63 0.01
N LYS A 160 -4.74 9.40 -0.05
CA LYS A 160 -6.13 9.11 -0.45
C LYS A 160 -7.16 9.87 0.40
N LYS A 161 -6.90 10.05 1.70
CA LYS A 161 -7.75 10.87 2.59
C LYS A 161 -7.87 12.33 2.17
N ASP A 162 -6.91 12.86 1.41
CA ASP A 162 -6.88 14.24 0.94
C ASP A 162 -7.75 14.47 -0.30
N LYS A 163 -8.63 13.55 -0.63
CA LYS A 163 -9.61 13.60 -1.76
C LYS A 163 -9.02 13.98 -3.12
N VAL A 164 -8.08 14.92 -3.15
CA VAL A 164 -7.41 15.40 -4.38
C VAL A 164 -6.60 14.29 -5.05
N PHE A 165 -6.14 13.29 -4.30
CA PHE A 165 -5.38 12.19 -4.86
C PHE A 165 -6.20 11.37 -5.87
N PHE A 166 -7.51 11.26 -5.67
CA PHE A 166 -8.42 10.62 -6.64
C PHE A 166 -8.57 11.43 -7.94
N ASP A 167 -8.36 12.75 -7.87
CA ASP A 167 -8.51 13.60 -9.05
C ASP A 167 -7.44 13.34 -10.11
N PHE A 168 -6.25 12.83 -9.73
CA PHE A 168 -5.20 12.52 -10.69
C PHE A 168 -5.63 11.44 -11.70
N PRO A 169 -6.02 10.22 -11.32
CA PRO A 169 -6.48 9.24 -12.28
C PRO A 169 -7.78 9.66 -12.98
N ILE A 170 -8.71 10.30 -12.27
CA ILE A 170 -9.98 10.76 -12.85
C ILE A 170 -9.74 11.74 -13.99
N ASN A 171 -8.88 12.73 -13.80
CA ASN A 171 -8.59 13.76 -14.81
C ASN A 171 -7.72 13.21 -15.94
N GLU A 172 -6.65 12.46 -15.63
CA GLU A 172 -5.72 11.94 -16.63
C GLU A 172 -6.41 10.99 -17.61
N PHE A 173 -7.29 10.13 -17.12
CA PHE A 173 -8.03 9.18 -17.95
C PHE A 173 -9.44 9.66 -18.34
N ASN A 174 -9.82 10.89 -17.97
CA ASN A 174 -11.14 11.48 -18.22
C ASN A 174 -12.28 10.52 -17.79
N ILE A 175 -12.14 9.92 -16.61
CA ILE A 175 -13.09 8.94 -16.06
C ILE A 175 -14.41 9.62 -15.75
N LYS A 176 -15.50 9.10 -16.31
CA LYS A 176 -16.85 9.60 -16.04
C LYS A 176 -17.48 8.87 -14.85
N LYS A 177 -18.44 9.53 -14.21
CA LYS A 177 -19.19 8.93 -13.10
C LYS A 177 -19.70 7.53 -13.43
N GLY A 178 -19.32 6.56 -12.58
CA GLY A 178 -19.71 5.17 -12.71
C GLY A 178 -18.94 4.36 -13.78
N GLU A 179 -17.89 4.90 -14.40
CA GLU A 179 -17.03 4.16 -15.34
C GLU A 179 -15.85 3.44 -14.68
N ALA A 180 -15.58 3.71 -13.42
CA ALA A 180 -14.52 3.08 -12.69
C ALA A 180 -15.00 2.49 -11.36
N VAL A 181 -14.31 1.42 -10.93
CA VAL A 181 -14.48 0.83 -9.60
C VAL A 181 -13.19 1.02 -8.83
N PHE A 182 -13.27 1.56 -7.63
CA PHE A 182 -12.17 1.61 -6.67
C PHE A 182 -12.30 0.45 -5.68
N ILE A 183 -11.22 -0.30 -5.50
CA ILE A 183 -11.12 -1.47 -4.63
C ILE A 183 -10.11 -1.17 -3.52
N ASP A 184 -10.56 -1.15 -2.28
CA ASP A 184 -9.76 -0.83 -1.09
C ASP A 184 -10.26 -1.64 0.11
N ASP A 185 -9.44 -1.80 1.16
CA ASP A 185 -9.79 -2.48 2.41
C ASP A 185 -10.37 -1.52 3.46
N LYS A 186 -10.41 -0.20 3.19
CA LYS A 186 -10.84 0.85 4.13
C LYS A 186 -12.12 1.54 3.68
N GLU A 187 -13.18 1.39 4.46
CA GLU A 187 -14.49 1.99 4.15
C GLU A 187 -14.44 3.50 4.00
N GLU A 188 -13.67 4.20 4.85
CA GLU A 188 -13.54 5.66 4.78
C GLU A 188 -12.93 6.15 3.47
N LEU A 189 -12.06 5.36 2.83
CA LEU A 189 -11.47 5.70 1.53
C LEU A 189 -12.44 5.38 0.39
N LEU A 190 -13.24 4.33 0.54
CA LEU A 190 -14.31 4.00 -0.39
C LEU A 190 -15.42 5.06 -0.38
N ASP A 191 -15.76 5.62 0.79
CA ASP A 191 -16.71 6.74 0.88
C ASP A 191 -16.21 7.96 0.12
N ILE A 192 -14.94 8.31 0.25
CA ILE A 192 -14.31 9.39 -0.52
C ILE A 192 -14.37 9.11 -2.02
N ALA A 193 -14.03 7.89 -2.45
CA ALA A 193 -14.08 7.49 -3.85
C ALA A 193 -15.51 7.58 -4.41
N LYS A 194 -16.51 7.19 -3.63
CA LYS A 194 -17.92 7.29 -3.97
C LYS A 194 -18.38 8.74 -4.15
N GLU A 195 -17.91 9.66 -3.27
CA GLU A 195 -18.16 11.11 -3.44
C GLU A 195 -17.55 11.65 -4.75
N LYS A 196 -16.41 11.07 -5.20
CA LYS A 196 -15.78 11.40 -6.50
C LYS A 196 -16.49 10.76 -7.70
N GLY A 197 -17.55 9.99 -7.46
CA GLY A 197 -18.37 9.37 -8.52
C GLY A 197 -17.88 8.01 -8.99
N LEU A 198 -16.97 7.38 -8.26
CA LEU A 198 -16.51 6.02 -8.51
C LEU A 198 -17.50 5.00 -7.92
N GLU A 199 -17.62 3.84 -8.54
CA GLU A 199 -18.20 2.66 -7.90
C GLU A 199 -17.15 2.11 -6.91
N THR A 200 -17.59 1.39 -5.88
CA THR A 200 -16.71 0.98 -4.79
C THR A 200 -16.88 -0.48 -4.43
N VAL A 201 -15.78 -1.12 -4.09
CA VAL A 201 -15.73 -2.52 -3.63
C VAL A 201 -14.81 -2.59 -2.43
N LEU A 202 -15.32 -3.12 -1.32
CA LEU A 202 -14.58 -3.36 -0.09
C LEU A 202 -13.92 -4.73 -0.16
N MET A 203 -12.60 -4.75 -0.05
CA MET A 203 -11.82 -5.98 0.06
C MET A 203 -11.75 -6.41 1.54
N ASP A 204 -12.34 -7.55 1.86
CA ASP A 204 -12.27 -8.17 3.18
C ASP A 204 -11.54 -9.51 3.10
N ARG A 205 -10.21 -9.47 3.02
CA ARG A 205 -9.35 -10.67 2.90
C ARG A 205 -9.55 -11.67 4.04
N ASN A 206 -9.92 -11.19 5.21
CA ASN A 206 -10.06 -12.01 6.41
C ASN A 206 -11.50 -12.49 6.67
N GLY A 207 -12.48 -11.95 5.94
CA GLY A 207 -13.89 -12.31 6.11
C GLY A 207 -14.48 -11.85 7.45
N LEU A 208 -14.00 -10.72 7.98
CA LEU A 208 -14.40 -10.21 9.31
C LEU A 208 -15.54 -9.18 9.23
N ILE A 209 -15.77 -8.59 8.07
CA ILE A 209 -16.75 -7.53 7.89
C ILE A 209 -18.13 -8.15 7.64
N GLN A 210 -19.08 -7.91 8.54
CA GLN A 210 -20.43 -8.47 8.44
C GLN A 210 -21.38 -7.59 7.61
N ASN A 211 -21.23 -6.27 7.69
CA ASN A 211 -22.08 -5.30 7.01
C ASN A 211 -21.24 -4.12 6.50
N SER A 212 -21.54 -3.64 5.31
CA SER A 212 -20.96 -2.44 4.72
C SER A 212 -21.95 -1.78 3.75
N ASN A 213 -21.79 -0.47 3.53
CA ASN A 213 -22.46 0.27 2.45
C ASN A 213 -21.82 0.06 1.07
N HIS A 214 -20.73 -0.74 1.03
CA HIS A 214 -20.02 -1.11 -0.18
C HIS A 214 -20.19 -2.60 -0.46
N ARG A 215 -20.04 -2.98 -1.74
CA ARG A 215 -20.00 -4.39 -2.11
C ARG A 215 -18.75 -5.03 -1.49
N ILE A 216 -18.94 -6.06 -0.68
CA ILE A 216 -17.83 -6.80 -0.06
C ILE A 216 -17.40 -7.95 -0.98
N ILE A 217 -16.08 -8.12 -1.12
CA ILE A 217 -15.45 -9.29 -1.74
C ILE A 217 -14.31 -9.79 -0.85
N LYS A 218 -13.98 -11.09 -0.94
CA LYS A 218 -12.87 -11.69 -0.18
C LYS A 218 -11.64 -11.95 -1.02
N ASN A 219 -11.82 -12.02 -2.33
CA ASN A 219 -10.75 -12.26 -3.30
C ASN A 219 -11.12 -11.66 -4.66
N LEU A 220 -10.15 -11.56 -5.57
CA LEU A 220 -10.37 -10.97 -6.89
C LEU A 220 -11.13 -11.86 -7.87
N ASN A 221 -11.37 -13.16 -7.54
CA ASN A 221 -12.25 -14.00 -8.34
C ASN A 221 -13.72 -13.55 -8.25
N ASP A 222 -14.06 -12.75 -7.25
CA ASP A 222 -15.40 -12.21 -7.03
C ASP A 222 -15.69 -10.97 -7.91
N LEU A 223 -14.65 -10.42 -8.62
CA LEU A 223 -14.79 -9.35 -9.59
C LEU A 223 -15.17 -9.91 -10.95
#